data_41cd26c1bc2ce51424767cd9fb352010
#
_entry.id   41cd26c1bc2ce51424767cd9fb352010
#
_cell.length_a   1.000
_cell.length_b   1.000
_cell.length_c   1.000
_cell.angle_alpha   90.00
_cell.angle_beta   90.00
_cell.angle_gamma   90.00
#
_symmetry.space_group_name_H-M   'P 1'
#
loop_
_entity.id
_entity.type
_entity.pdbx_description
1 polymer ?
#
loop_
_entity_poly.entity_id
_entity_poly.type
_entity_poly.pdbx_seq_one_letter_code
_entity_poly.pdbx_strand_id
1 'polypeptide(L)'
;MTIMKRSSSTMNDGKKMYWEVFSPVLREFIGQVTVDRQEVFEFAERYDPQPFHIDEEAAKNSIYGGIIASGWHTCSMVMRLMCDSYLLNSTSLGSPGIEEVKWLLPVYPDDVLTAFRTVTE
;
A
#
# COMPACT_ATOMS: atom_id res chain seq x y z
N MET A 1 5.25 0.60 10.71
CA MET A 1 5.13 0.88 9.26
C MET A 1 3.87 1.68 9.00
N THR A 2 4.00 2.75 8.29
CA THR A 2 2.86 3.58 7.93
C THR A 2 2.78 3.71 6.43
N ILE A 3 1.61 3.56 5.88
CA ILE A 3 1.36 3.72 4.46
C ILE A 3 0.40 4.87 4.28
N MET A 4 0.78 5.82 3.42
CA MET A 4 -0.10 6.91 3.05
C MET A 4 -0.52 6.73 1.61
N LYS A 5 -1.82 6.75 1.39
CA LYS A 5 -2.40 6.60 0.08
C LYS A 5 -2.70 7.97 -0.50
N ARG A 6 -2.46 8.11 -1.80
CA ARG A 6 -2.83 9.32 -2.52
C ARG A 6 -3.44 8.92 -3.85
N SER A 7 -4.62 9.45 -4.13
CA SER A 7 -5.27 9.23 -5.42
C SER A 7 -4.47 9.90 -6.53
N SER A 8 -4.46 9.30 -7.70
CA SER A 8 -3.77 9.87 -8.85
C SER A 8 -4.30 11.23 -9.24
N SER A 9 -5.54 11.54 -8.91
CA SER A 9 -6.16 12.82 -9.21
C SER A 9 -5.94 13.87 -8.12
N THR A 10 -5.30 13.51 -7.04
CA THR A 10 -5.12 14.40 -5.90
C THR A 10 -3.97 15.36 -6.09
N MET A 11 -4.21 16.60 -5.77
CA MET A 11 -3.20 17.65 -5.88
C MET A 11 -2.85 18.27 -4.54
N ASN A 12 -3.20 17.62 -3.46
CA ASN A 12 -3.08 18.20 -2.14
C ASN A 12 -1.74 17.89 -1.48
N ASP A 13 -0.67 18.29 -2.13
CA ASP A 13 0.67 18.05 -1.58
C ASP A 13 0.96 18.87 -0.35
N GLY A 14 0.38 20.05 -0.23
CA GLY A 14 0.55 20.88 0.94
C GLY A 14 0.08 20.18 2.21
N LYS A 15 -1.02 19.47 2.12
CA LYS A 15 -1.54 18.70 3.25
C LYS A 15 -0.60 17.58 3.65
N LYS A 16 -0.01 16.91 2.65
CA LYS A 16 0.94 15.86 2.91
C LYS A 16 2.18 16.39 3.60
N MET A 17 2.71 17.51 3.13
CA MET A 17 3.88 18.14 3.72
C MET A 17 3.60 18.58 5.15
N TYR A 18 2.42 19.11 5.39
CA TYR A 18 2.02 19.51 6.73
C TYR A 18 2.08 18.32 7.68
N TRP A 19 1.60 17.19 7.22
CA TRP A 19 1.64 15.95 7.98
C TRP A 19 3.07 15.57 8.34
N GLU A 20 3.97 15.64 7.38
CA GLU A 20 5.36 15.26 7.59
C GLU A 20 6.05 16.18 8.58
N VAL A 21 5.74 17.48 8.54
CA VAL A 21 6.32 18.45 9.46
C VAL A 21 5.95 18.16 10.90
N PHE A 22 4.74 17.68 11.13
CA PHE A 22 4.27 17.38 12.48
C PHE A 22 4.40 15.92 12.88
N SER A 23 4.93 15.09 11.99
CA SER A 23 5.18 13.70 12.34
C SER A 23 6.37 13.57 13.26
N PRO A 24 6.38 12.55 14.11
CA PRO A 24 7.53 12.29 14.95
C PRO A 24 8.79 12.17 14.13
N VAL A 25 9.89 12.60 14.70
CA VAL A 25 11.20 12.53 14.05
C VAL A 25 11.59 11.16 13.57
N LEU A 26 10.98 10.11 14.11
CA LEU A 26 11.35 8.75 13.79
C LEU A 26 10.72 8.22 12.52
N ARG A 27 9.86 9.01 11.88
CA ARG A 27 9.23 8.60 10.65
C ARG A 27 10.20 8.76 9.48
N GLU A 28 10.36 7.69 8.73
CA GLU A 28 11.29 7.64 7.62
C GLU A 28 10.58 7.21 6.36
N PHE A 29 10.75 8.00 5.29
CA PHE A 29 10.20 7.67 3.98
C PHE A 29 10.97 6.48 3.40
N ILE A 30 10.27 5.47 2.92
CA ILE A 30 10.93 4.30 2.33
C ILE A 30 10.63 4.13 0.84
N GLY A 31 9.66 4.83 0.30
CA GLY A 31 9.38 4.75 -1.12
C GLY A 31 7.92 4.93 -1.45
N GLN A 32 7.63 4.92 -2.74
CA GLN A 32 6.26 4.96 -3.20
C GLN A 32 6.11 4.10 -4.45
N VAL A 33 4.88 3.70 -4.71
CA VAL A 33 4.54 2.85 -5.85
C VAL A 33 3.17 3.24 -6.37
N THR A 34 3.03 3.24 -7.69
CA THR A 34 1.75 3.44 -8.34
C THR A 34 1.11 2.06 -8.53
N VAL A 35 -0.14 1.94 -8.14
CA VAL A 35 -0.85 0.67 -8.21
C VAL A 35 -1.22 0.36 -9.65
N ASP A 36 -0.65 -0.69 -10.21
CA ASP A 36 -0.89 -1.11 -11.59
C ASP A 36 -2.14 -1.98 -11.69
N ARG A 37 -3.06 -1.59 -12.55
CA ARG A 37 -4.34 -2.28 -12.72
C ARG A 37 -4.18 -3.75 -13.10
N GLN A 38 -3.30 -4.03 -14.04
CA GLN A 38 -3.07 -5.39 -14.50
C GLN A 38 -2.57 -6.27 -13.36
N GLU A 39 -1.66 -5.73 -12.57
CA GLU A 39 -1.10 -6.42 -11.43
C GLU A 39 -2.16 -6.72 -10.36
N VAL A 40 -3.10 -5.78 -10.18
CA VAL A 40 -4.20 -5.99 -9.24
C VAL A 40 -4.99 -7.24 -9.60
N PHE A 41 -5.32 -7.39 -10.90
CA PHE A 41 -6.05 -8.56 -11.37
C PHE A 41 -5.21 -9.83 -11.24
N GLU A 42 -3.97 -9.78 -11.66
CA GLU A 42 -3.08 -10.96 -11.63
C GLU A 42 -2.88 -11.48 -10.21
N PHE A 43 -2.62 -10.60 -9.28
CA PHE A 43 -2.45 -11.01 -7.89
C PHE A 43 -3.74 -11.61 -7.34
N ALA A 44 -4.86 -10.94 -7.57
CA ALA A 44 -6.13 -11.38 -7.00
C ALA A 44 -6.59 -12.70 -7.60
N GLU A 45 -6.46 -12.88 -8.90
CA GLU A 45 -6.83 -14.14 -9.53
C GLU A 45 -6.06 -15.31 -8.94
N ARG A 46 -4.83 -15.05 -8.54
CA ARG A 46 -3.96 -16.09 -8.02
C ARG A 46 -4.15 -16.35 -6.53
N TYR A 47 -4.40 -15.33 -5.74
CA TYR A 47 -4.38 -15.45 -4.29
C TYR A 47 -5.61 -14.96 -3.54
N ASP A 48 -6.46 -14.15 -4.17
CA ASP A 48 -7.60 -13.55 -3.48
C ASP A 48 -8.71 -13.21 -4.49
N PRO A 49 -9.33 -14.25 -5.09
CA PRO A 49 -10.26 -14.05 -6.20
C PRO A 49 -11.66 -13.61 -5.78
N GLN A 50 -11.75 -12.68 -4.86
CA GLN A 50 -13.04 -12.10 -4.50
C GLN A 50 -13.52 -11.18 -5.62
N PRO A 51 -14.84 -11.14 -5.88
CA PRO A 51 -15.36 -10.42 -7.05
C PRO A 51 -14.91 -8.97 -7.18
N PHE A 52 -14.85 -8.21 -6.10
CA PHE A 52 -14.46 -6.80 -6.18
C PHE A 52 -12.97 -6.59 -6.50
N HIS A 53 -12.19 -7.67 -6.58
CA HIS A 53 -10.79 -7.60 -7.00
C HIS A 53 -10.60 -8.07 -8.43
N ILE A 54 -11.53 -8.85 -8.99
CA ILE A 54 -11.30 -9.49 -10.28
C ILE A 54 -12.41 -9.25 -11.32
N ASP A 55 -13.57 -8.75 -10.91
CA ASP A 55 -14.72 -8.58 -11.79
C ASP A 55 -15.17 -7.12 -11.77
N GLU A 56 -14.96 -6.41 -12.88
CA GLU A 56 -15.26 -4.98 -12.94
C GLU A 56 -16.72 -4.66 -12.69
N GLU A 57 -17.61 -5.50 -13.21
CA GLU A 57 -19.04 -5.29 -13.03
C GLU A 57 -19.44 -5.46 -11.57
N ALA A 58 -18.97 -6.55 -10.96
CA ALA A 58 -19.25 -6.81 -9.55
C ALA A 58 -18.63 -5.73 -8.65
N ALA A 59 -17.43 -5.30 -8.98
CA ALA A 59 -16.75 -4.27 -8.21
C ALA A 59 -17.49 -2.94 -8.30
N LYS A 60 -17.97 -2.59 -9.48
CA LYS A 60 -18.72 -1.36 -9.70
C LYS A 60 -19.99 -1.34 -8.85
N ASN A 61 -20.63 -2.48 -8.70
CA ASN A 61 -21.85 -2.61 -7.93
C ASN A 61 -21.61 -2.87 -6.45
N SER A 62 -20.36 -2.93 -6.02
CA SER A 62 -20.00 -3.10 -4.63
C SER A 62 -19.96 -1.76 -3.91
N ILE A 63 -19.75 -1.82 -2.59
CA ILE A 63 -19.62 -0.60 -1.79
C ILE A 63 -18.38 0.22 -2.19
N TYR A 64 -17.45 -0.39 -2.92
CA TYR A 64 -16.23 0.29 -3.34
C TYR A 64 -16.38 1.06 -4.66
N GLY A 65 -17.41 0.75 -5.44
CA GLY A 65 -17.68 1.45 -6.68
C GLY A 65 -16.68 1.18 -7.81
N GLY A 66 -15.83 0.21 -7.67
CA GLY A 66 -14.82 -0.13 -8.68
C GLY A 66 -13.84 -1.17 -8.13
N ILE A 67 -12.95 -1.61 -8.99
CA ILE A 67 -11.93 -2.59 -8.62
C ILE A 67 -11.03 -2.02 -7.53
N ILE A 68 -10.75 -2.84 -6.53
CA ILE A 68 -9.78 -2.51 -5.49
C ILE A 68 -8.73 -3.62 -5.39
N ALA A 69 -7.54 -3.25 -4.98
CA ALA A 69 -6.47 -4.22 -4.77
C ALA A 69 -6.75 -5.04 -3.50
N SER A 70 -6.35 -6.30 -3.54
CA SER A 70 -6.37 -7.13 -2.34
C SER A 70 -5.49 -6.48 -1.27
N GLY A 71 -5.93 -6.54 -0.02
CA GLY A 71 -5.11 -6.05 1.10
C GLY A 71 -3.75 -6.73 1.14
N TRP A 72 -3.70 -8.02 0.80
CA TRP A 72 -2.44 -8.76 0.76
C TRP A 72 -1.54 -8.31 -0.38
N HIS A 73 -2.12 -7.84 -1.48
CA HIS A 73 -1.36 -7.24 -2.57
C HIS A 73 -0.72 -5.93 -2.09
N THR A 74 -1.48 -5.13 -1.37
CA THR A 74 -0.97 -3.89 -0.79
C THR A 74 0.21 -4.18 0.13
N CYS A 75 0.09 -5.20 0.99
CA CYS A 75 1.21 -5.61 1.84
C CYS A 75 2.42 -6.05 1.02
N SER A 76 2.18 -6.75 -0.09
CA SER A 76 3.28 -7.20 -0.96
C SER A 76 3.99 -6.04 -1.62
N MET A 77 3.26 -5.02 -2.05
CA MET A 77 3.87 -3.82 -2.62
C MET A 77 4.72 -3.09 -1.60
N VAL A 78 4.23 -3.00 -0.37
CA VAL A 78 4.99 -2.38 0.72
C VAL A 78 6.25 -3.19 1.02
N MET A 79 6.13 -4.52 0.99
CA MET A 79 7.28 -5.39 1.19
C MET A 79 8.36 -5.13 0.15
N ARG A 80 7.97 -4.95 -1.10
CA ARG A 80 8.93 -4.62 -2.15
C ARG A 80 9.65 -3.30 -1.86
N LEU A 81 8.90 -2.30 -1.40
CA LEU A 81 9.51 -1.02 -1.04
C LEU A 81 10.47 -1.18 0.13
N MET A 82 10.14 -2.02 1.10
CA MET A 82 11.04 -2.31 2.21
C MET A 82 12.31 -2.99 1.73
N CYS A 83 12.17 -3.95 0.83
CA CYS A 83 13.33 -4.65 0.27
C CYS A 83 14.25 -3.68 -0.45
N ASP A 84 13.69 -2.85 -1.32
CA ASP A 84 14.48 -1.90 -2.10
C ASP A 84 15.10 -0.81 -1.24
N SER A 85 14.42 -0.44 -0.15
CA SER A 85 14.90 0.64 0.72
C SER A 85 16.02 0.20 1.66
N TYR A 86 15.87 -0.96 2.31
CA TYR A 86 16.85 -1.35 3.31
C TYR A 86 17.07 -2.85 3.50
N LEU A 87 16.08 -3.70 3.24
CA LEU A 87 16.23 -5.12 3.57
C LEU A 87 17.27 -5.85 2.73
N LEU A 88 17.36 -5.54 1.44
CA LEU A 88 18.32 -6.22 0.57
C LEU A 88 19.77 -5.90 0.93
N ASN A 89 20.00 -4.77 1.57
CA ASN A 89 21.32 -4.36 1.99
C ASN A 89 21.59 -4.66 3.47
N SER A 90 20.73 -5.42 4.10
CA SER A 90 20.85 -5.75 5.52
C SER A 90 21.26 -7.20 5.68
N THR A 91 21.49 -7.58 6.93
CA THR A 91 21.79 -8.97 7.28
C THR A 91 20.54 -9.71 7.74
N SER A 92 19.38 -9.27 7.28
CA SER A 92 18.11 -9.87 7.66
C SER A 92 18.04 -11.33 7.25
N LEU A 93 17.60 -12.16 8.18
CA LEU A 93 17.38 -13.58 7.95
C LEU A 93 15.90 -13.93 7.99
N GLY A 94 15.05 -12.92 7.96
CA GLY A 94 13.62 -13.11 8.00
C GLY A 94 13.00 -12.48 9.23
N SER A 95 11.71 -12.65 9.35
CA SER A 95 10.94 -12.09 10.45
C SER A 95 10.08 -13.17 11.08
N PRO A 96 9.93 -13.18 12.41
CA PRO A 96 9.08 -14.17 13.06
C PRO A 96 7.58 -13.91 12.84
N GLY A 97 7.23 -12.73 12.36
CA GLY A 97 5.83 -12.43 12.12
C GLY A 97 5.50 -10.96 12.15
N ILE A 98 4.22 -10.69 12.12
CA ILE A 98 3.65 -9.34 12.15
C ILE A 98 2.60 -9.32 13.25
N GLU A 99 2.66 -8.33 14.12
CA GLU A 99 1.69 -8.24 15.21
C GLU A 99 0.31 -7.82 14.74
N GLU A 100 0.25 -6.89 13.79
CA GLU A 100 -1.03 -6.34 13.37
C GLU A 100 -0.94 -5.76 11.97
N VAL A 101 -1.98 -5.99 11.20
CA VAL A 101 -2.18 -5.33 9.90
C VAL A 101 -3.58 -4.77 9.86
N LYS A 102 -3.70 -3.51 9.47
CA LYS A 102 -5.01 -2.88 9.30
C LYS A 102 -5.09 -2.26 7.92
N TRP A 103 -6.16 -2.55 7.21
CA TRP A 103 -6.45 -1.96 5.91
C TRP A 103 -7.54 -0.91 6.12
N LEU A 104 -7.13 0.33 6.32
CA LEU A 104 -8.04 1.41 6.71
C LEU A 104 -8.81 2.00 5.55
N LEU A 105 -8.27 1.94 4.35
CA LEU A 105 -8.88 2.49 3.15
C LEU A 105 -8.69 1.54 1.98
N PRO A 106 -9.67 1.49 1.06
CA PRO A 106 -9.50 0.69 -0.15
C PRO A 106 -8.44 1.30 -1.04
N VAL A 107 -7.73 0.46 -1.78
CA VAL A 107 -6.67 0.86 -2.70
C VAL A 107 -7.15 0.60 -4.12
N TYR A 108 -7.18 1.63 -4.93
CA TYR A 108 -7.65 1.54 -6.32
C TYR A 108 -6.48 1.52 -7.30
N PRO A 109 -6.69 0.95 -8.50
CA PRO A 109 -5.70 1.11 -9.56
C PRO A 109 -5.39 2.60 -9.77
N ASP A 110 -4.16 2.90 -10.10
CA ASP A 110 -3.63 4.26 -10.29
C ASP A 110 -3.42 5.06 -9.00
N ASP A 111 -3.81 4.54 -7.86
CA ASP A 111 -3.45 5.18 -6.60
C ASP A 111 -1.93 5.13 -6.42
N VAL A 112 -1.40 6.14 -5.76
CA VAL A 112 0.01 6.18 -5.40
C VAL A 112 0.11 5.88 -3.91
N LEU A 113 0.81 4.81 -3.58
CA LEU A 113 1.05 4.43 -2.19
C LEU A 113 2.41 4.97 -1.77
N THR A 114 2.43 5.75 -0.72
CA THR A 114 3.67 6.25 -0.15
C THR A 114 3.86 5.59 1.20
N ALA A 115 5.00 4.97 1.39
CA ALA A 115 5.26 4.19 2.59
C ALA A 115 6.30 4.86 3.48
N PHE A 116 6.06 4.79 4.78
CA PHE A 116 6.97 5.29 5.80
C PHE A 116 7.20 4.21 6.83
N ARG A 117 8.32 4.24 7.48
CA ARG A 117 8.55 3.38 8.63
C ARG A 117 8.86 4.23 9.85
N THR A 118 8.50 3.70 11.00
CA THR A 118 8.83 4.32 12.28
C THR A 118 9.44 3.23 13.13
N VAL A 119 10.61 3.50 13.67
CA VAL A 119 11.27 2.56 14.58
C VAL A 119 10.82 2.92 15.98
N THR A 120 10.19 1.97 16.67
CA THR A 120 9.64 2.23 17.99
C THR A 120 10.58 1.81 19.13
N GLU A 121 11.63 1.09 18.78
CA GLU A 121 12.61 0.65 19.78
C GLU A 121 13.97 0.49 19.22
#